data_ab5910b2377f853255dccb6d30a99000
#
_entry.id   ab5910b2377f853255dccb6d30a99000
#
_cell.length_a   1.000
_cell.length_b   1.000
_cell.length_c   1.000
_cell.angle_alpha   90.00
_cell.angle_beta   90.00
_cell.angle_gamma   90.00
#
_symmetry.space_group_name_H-M   'P 1'
#
loop_
_entity.id
_entity.type
_entity.pdbx_description
1 polymer ?
#
loop_
_entity_poly.entity_id
_entity_poly.type
_entity_poly.pdbx_seq_one_letter_code
_entity_poly.pdbx_strand_id
1 'polypeptide(L)'
;RLVGSEMCIRDRQQTAERRSFEYRGEAYFHRFKEAFGNKAHFMVAEIHIDEYVADMTAKREALSAKVAALTAKNAEHPTTKTERQLGEETRNLAAAEKRLNEAAEFAKDGDVLPAAASLFVEHPREVIYLFSGSVEQYKPFYASALIQHDAMLHFCVEHGLSRYNFYGIDGVFDDPDDEGRGVLEFKQGFNGYVEELPGEFVLPVKPVAYAMKQFAHKLLSR
;
A
#
# COMPACT_ATOMS: atom_id res chain seq x y z
N ARG A 1 -20.20 11.66 -4.26
CA ARG A 1 -20.10 11.05 -2.92
C ARG A 1 -18.64 10.72 -2.71
N LEU A 2 -17.99 11.32 -1.71
CA LEU A 2 -16.57 11.13 -1.39
C LEU A 2 -16.39 9.80 -0.63
N VAL A 3 -16.77 8.68 -1.22
CA VAL A 3 -16.63 7.34 -0.63
C VAL A 3 -15.15 7.05 -0.30
N GLY A 4 -14.22 7.53 -1.14
CA GLY A 4 -12.79 7.35 -0.90
C GLY A 4 -12.22 8.12 0.29
N SER A 5 -12.84 9.23 0.73
CA SER A 5 -12.33 9.99 1.87
C SER A 5 -12.64 9.32 3.21
N GLU A 6 -13.87 8.82 3.40
CA GLU A 6 -14.27 8.14 4.64
C GLU A 6 -13.41 6.91 4.91
N MET A 7 -13.04 6.19 3.85
CA MET A 7 -12.22 5.02 3.94
C MET A 7 -10.75 5.32 4.21
N CYS A 8 -10.17 6.28 3.49
CA CYS A 8 -8.82 6.78 3.78
C CYS A 8 -8.67 7.19 5.25
N ILE A 9 -9.74 7.71 5.85
CA ILE A 9 -9.82 8.12 7.24
C ILE A 9 -9.80 6.89 8.16
N ARG A 10 -10.64 5.90 7.89
CA ARG A 10 -10.78 4.68 8.71
C ARG A 10 -9.50 3.84 8.70
N ASP A 11 -8.93 3.61 7.54
CA ASP A 11 -7.69 2.83 7.39
C ASP A 11 -6.50 3.53 8.04
N ARG A 12 -6.46 4.87 7.99
CA ARG A 12 -5.43 5.65 8.66
C ARG A 12 -5.58 5.63 10.17
N GLN A 13 -6.79 5.61 10.70
CA GLN A 13 -7.00 5.47 12.13
C GLN A 13 -6.39 4.16 12.63
N GLN A 14 -6.65 3.04 11.97
CA GLN A 14 -6.07 1.74 12.31
C GLN A 14 -4.53 1.75 12.17
N THR A 15 -4.01 2.43 11.15
CA THR A 15 -2.57 2.56 10.96
C THR A 15 -1.93 3.46 12.03
N ALA A 16 -2.59 4.57 12.41
CA ALA A 16 -2.14 5.48 13.45
C ALA A 16 -2.13 4.80 14.83
N GLU A 17 -3.17 4.03 15.13
CA GLU A 17 -3.26 3.24 16.38
C GLU A 17 -2.13 2.21 16.47
N ARG A 18 -1.80 1.52 15.38
CA ARG A 18 -0.70 0.56 15.32
C ARG A 18 0.69 1.19 15.47
N ARG A 19 0.89 2.41 14.95
CA ARG A 19 2.19 3.07 14.87
C ARG A 19 2.34 4.23 15.84
N SER A 20 1.37 4.43 16.74
CA SER A 20 1.38 5.46 17.80
C SER A 20 1.63 6.89 17.30
N PHE A 21 1.13 7.26 16.12
CA PHE A 21 1.20 8.63 15.62
C PHE A 21 -0.15 9.34 15.60
N GLU A 22 -0.12 10.68 15.59
CA GLU A 22 -1.32 11.50 15.66
C GLU A 22 -2.25 11.28 14.45
N TYR A 23 -3.48 10.90 14.73
CA TYR A 23 -4.52 10.69 13.72
C TYR A 23 -5.09 12.01 13.22
N ARG A 24 -5.24 12.11 11.89
CA ARG A 24 -5.90 13.23 11.23
C ARG A 24 -7.36 12.87 10.93
N GLY A 25 -8.29 13.52 11.62
CA GLY A 25 -9.72 13.27 11.45
C GLY A 25 -10.28 13.68 10.09
N GLU A 26 -11.52 13.27 9.82
CA GLU A 26 -12.24 13.52 8.55
C GLU A 26 -12.24 15.00 8.13
N ALA A 27 -12.53 15.91 9.08
CA ALA A 27 -12.53 17.34 8.82
C ALA A 27 -11.20 17.89 8.28
N TYR A 28 -10.07 17.23 8.59
CA TYR A 28 -8.77 17.59 8.00
C TYR A 28 -8.74 17.27 6.51
N PHE A 29 -9.20 16.08 6.10
CA PHE A 29 -9.17 15.65 4.71
C PHE A 29 -10.17 16.43 3.84
N HIS A 30 -11.33 16.80 4.40
CA HIS A 30 -12.26 17.70 3.72
C HIS A 30 -11.64 19.06 3.45
N ARG A 31 -11.07 19.72 4.47
CA ARG A 31 -10.35 21.00 4.28
C ARG A 31 -9.16 20.86 3.33
N PHE A 32 -8.46 19.72 3.38
CA PHE A 32 -7.37 19.45 2.46
C PHE A 32 -7.85 19.40 1.01
N LYS A 33 -8.95 18.67 0.75
CA LYS A 33 -9.56 18.61 -0.59
C LYS A 33 -10.05 19.97 -1.07
N GLU A 34 -10.66 20.76 -0.20
CA GLU A 34 -11.08 22.13 -0.50
C GLU A 34 -9.88 23.03 -0.87
N ALA A 35 -8.81 22.96 -0.09
CA ALA A 35 -7.62 23.80 -0.29
C ALA A 35 -6.82 23.44 -1.56
N PHE A 36 -6.69 22.15 -1.88
CA PHE A 36 -5.92 21.68 -3.02
C PHE A 36 -6.78 21.45 -4.29
N GLY A 37 -8.09 21.37 -4.16
CA GLY A 37 -9.04 21.22 -5.26
C GLY A 37 -8.73 19.98 -6.12
N ASN A 38 -8.53 20.21 -7.43
CA ASN A 38 -8.22 19.16 -8.39
C ASN A 38 -6.79 18.59 -8.28
N LYS A 39 -5.93 19.20 -7.48
CA LYS A 39 -4.56 18.72 -7.23
C LYS A 39 -4.48 17.65 -6.14
N ALA A 40 -5.55 17.46 -5.37
CA ALA A 40 -5.64 16.38 -4.39
C ALA A 40 -6.42 15.21 -4.97
N HIS A 41 -5.76 14.05 -5.09
CA HIS A 41 -6.31 12.83 -5.68
C HIS A 41 -6.39 11.74 -4.61
N PHE A 42 -7.61 11.27 -4.35
CA PHE A 42 -7.85 10.12 -3.48
C PHE A 42 -8.03 8.89 -4.36
N MET A 43 -7.16 7.92 -4.20
CA MET A 43 -7.24 6.63 -4.88
C MET A 43 -7.59 5.55 -3.87
N VAL A 44 -8.52 4.67 -4.23
CA VAL A 44 -8.97 3.55 -3.41
C VAL A 44 -8.86 2.28 -4.24
N ALA A 45 -8.26 1.25 -3.67
CA ALA A 45 -8.29 -0.09 -4.24
C ALA A 45 -9.35 -0.92 -3.53
N GLU A 46 -10.25 -1.49 -4.30
CA GLU A 46 -11.37 -2.30 -3.85
C GLU A 46 -11.22 -3.74 -4.34
N ILE A 47 -11.69 -4.68 -3.54
CA ILE A 47 -11.77 -6.09 -3.90
C ILE A 47 -13.23 -6.39 -4.23
N HIS A 48 -13.51 -6.76 -5.47
CA HIS A 48 -14.80 -7.27 -5.91
C HIS A 48 -14.81 -8.78 -5.68
N ILE A 49 -15.50 -9.22 -4.65
CA ILE A 49 -15.41 -10.59 -4.15
C ILE A 49 -15.95 -11.61 -5.15
N ASP A 50 -17.04 -11.30 -5.82
CA ASP A 50 -17.64 -12.15 -6.84
C ASP A 50 -16.68 -12.39 -8.03
N GLU A 51 -16.09 -11.32 -8.55
CA GLU A 51 -15.08 -11.39 -9.62
C GLU A 51 -13.84 -12.17 -9.17
N TYR A 52 -13.34 -11.87 -7.95
CA TYR A 52 -12.19 -12.57 -7.40
C TYR A 52 -12.44 -14.09 -7.23
N VAL A 53 -13.62 -14.47 -6.73
CA VAL A 53 -14.03 -15.88 -6.58
C VAL A 53 -14.14 -16.55 -7.94
N ALA A 54 -14.71 -15.88 -8.95
CA ALA A 54 -14.81 -16.40 -10.31
C ALA A 54 -13.43 -16.67 -10.91
N ASP A 55 -12.52 -15.69 -10.83
CA ASP A 55 -11.14 -15.81 -11.33
C ASP A 55 -10.35 -16.91 -10.61
N MET A 56 -10.45 -16.97 -9.28
CA MET A 56 -9.77 -18.01 -8.51
C MET A 56 -10.34 -19.40 -8.76
N THR A 57 -11.65 -19.52 -9.01
CA THR A 57 -12.29 -20.78 -9.38
C THR A 57 -11.77 -21.27 -10.72
N ALA A 58 -11.75 -20.43 -11.75
CA ALA A 58 -11.21 -20.76 -13.06
C ALA A 58 -9.73 -21.16 -12.96
N LYS A 59 -8.94 -20.44 -12.17
CA LYS A 59 -7.53 -20.77 -11.93
C LYS A 59 -7.34 -22.11 -11.23
N ARG A 60 -8.14 -22.41 -10.20
CA ARG A 60 -8.13 -23.70 -9.51
C ARG A 60 -8.44 -24.85 -10.49
N GLU A 61 -9.46 -24.69 -11.34
CA GLU A 61 -9.85 -25.70 -12.33
C GLU A 61 -8.74 -25.97 -13.35
N ALA A 62 -8.11 -24.92 -13.87
CA ALA A 62 -6.97 -25.04 -14.77
C ALA A 62 -5.77 -25.75 -14.10
N LEU A 63 -5.47 -25.40 -12.85
CA LEU A 63 -4.39 -26.04 -12.07
C LEU A 63 -4.72 -27.51 -11.76
N SER A 64 -5.96 -27.83 -11.40
CA SER A 64 -6.41 -29.19 -11.16
C SER A 64 -6.25 -30.08 -12.42
N ALA A 65 -6.69 -29.57 -13.57
CA ALA A 65 -6.49 -30.28 -14.85
C ALA A 65 -5.00 -30.50 -15.18
N LYS A 66 -4.16 -29.49 -14.92
CA LYS A 66 -2.71 -29.57 -15.15
C LYS A 66 -2.03 -30.57 -14.21
N VAL A 67 -2.40 -30.57 -12.92
CA VAL A 67 -1.92 -31.57 -11.96
C VAL A 67 -2.32 -32.98 -12.36
N ALA A 68 -3.57 -33.20 -12.77
CA ALA A 68 -4.05 -34.52 -13.25
C ALA A 68 -3.24 -35.00 -14.46
N ALA A 69 -3.01 -34.13 -15.45
CA ALA A 69 -2.24 -34.47 -16.64
C ALA A 69 -0.77 -34.80 -16.31
N LEU A 70 -0.15 -34.02 -15.41
CA LEU A 70 1.23 -34.27 -14.97
C LEU A 70 1.34 -35.55 -14.14
N THR A 71 0.34 -35.87 -13.34
CA THR A 71 0.27 -37.12 -12.56
C THR A 71 0.21 -38.31 -13.48
N ALA A 72 -0.68 -38.30 -14.48
CA ALA A 72 -0.76 -39.39 -15.49
C ALA A 72 0.56 -39.55 -16.25
N LYS A 73 1.13 -38.44 -16.73
CA LYS A 73 2.42 -38.48 -17.44
C LYS A 73 3.57 -38.99 -16.58
N ASN A 74 3.61 -38.62 -15.29
CA ASN A 74 4.65 -39.10 -14.38
C ASN A 74 4.48 -40.58 -14.03
N ALA A 75 3.25 -41.08 -14.00
CA ALA A 75 2.98 -42.50 -13.81
C ALA A 75 3.46 -43.37 -15.01
N GLU A 76 3.33 -42.85 -16.24
CA GLU A 76 3.77 -43.55 -17.44
C GLU A 76 5.30 -43.45 -17.64
N HIS A 77 5.85 -42.25 -17.47
CA HIS A 77 7.26 -41.92 -17.70
C HIS A 77 7.82 -41.01 -16.62
N PRO A 78 8.23 -41.56 -15.47
CA PRO A 78 8.77 -40.77 -14.38
C PRO A 78 10.09 -40.11 -14.76
N THR A 79 10.18 -38.81 -14.62
CA THR A 79 11.42 -38.02 -14.76
C THR A 79 11.53 -36.98 -13.67
N THR A 80 12.75 -36.65 -13.26
CA THR A 80 13.00 -35.58 -12.27
C THR A 80 12.36 -34.23 -12.67
N LYS A 81 12.30 -33.97 -13.97
CA LYS A 81 11.63 -32.74 -14.48
C LYS A 81 10.13 -32.80 -14.26
N THR A 82 9.49 -33.94 -14.57
CA THR A 82 8.04 -34.10 -14.40
C THR A 82 7.65 -34.09 -12.93
N GLU A 83 8.44 -34.74 -12.08
CA GLU A 83 8.24 -34.72 -10.62
C GLU A 83 8.32 -33.31 -10.03
N ARG A 84 9.34 -32.52 -10.42
CA ARG A 84 9.47 -31.13 -10.00
C ARG A 84 8.29 -30.27 -10.44
N GLN A 85 7.86 -30.38 -11.70
CA GLN A 85 6.70 -29.66 -12.22
C GLN A 85 5.42 -30.06 -11.49
N LEU A 86 5.20 -31.38 -11.27
CA LEU A 86 4.05 -31.86 -10.52
C LEU A 86 4.02 -31.28 -9.10
N GLY A 87 5.15 -31.29 -8.41
CA GLY A 87 5.27 -30.72 -7.06
C GLY A 87 5.00 -29.20 -7.03
N GLU A 88 5.42 -28.46 -8.06
CA GLU A 88 5.17 -27.02 -8.19
C GLU A 88 3.68 -26.74 -8.43
N GLU A 89 3.05 -27.44 -9.39
CA GLU A 89 1.65 -27.20 -9.70
C GLU A 89 0.70 -27.69 -8.59
N THR A 90 1.08 -28.73 -7.86
CA THR A 90 0.33 -29.17 -6.67
C THR A 90 0.35 -28.08 -5.58
N ARG A 91 1.49 -27.43 -5.35
CA ARG A 91 1.56 -26.28 -4.41
C ARG A 91 0.73 -25.10 -4.90
N ASN A 92 0.76 -24.81 -6.21
CA ASN A 92 -0.05 -23.75 -6.80
C ASN A 92 -1.56 -24.03 -6.65
N LEU A 93 -1.98 -25.28 -6.83
CA LEU A 93 -3.37 -25.70 -6.64
C LEU A 93 -3.80 -25.52 -5.17
N ALA A 94 -3.01 -26.02 -4.24
CA ALA A 94 -3.30 -25.84 -2.81
C ALA A 94 -3.36 -24.35 -2.39
N ALA A 95 -2.51 -23.52 -2.99
CA ALA A 95 -2.56 -22.08 -2.75
C ALA A 95 -3.84 -21.43 -3.33
N ALA A 96 -4.31 -21.87 -4.49
CA ALA A 96 -5.57 -21.38 -5.07
C ALA A 96 -6.79 -21.81 -4.25
N GLU A 97 -6.82 -23.05 -3.77
CA GLU A 97 -7.88 -23.57 -2.88
C GLU A 97 -7.92 -22.78 -1.54
N LYS A 98 -6.75 -22.53 -0.95
CA LYS A 98 -6.65 -21.71 0.26
C LYS A 98 -7.24 -20.31 0.03
N ARG A 99 -6.91 -19.65 -1.09
CA ARG A 99 -7.44 -18.32 -1.42
C ARG A 99 -8.95 -18.32 -1.64
N LEU A 100 -9.53 -19.37 -2.22
CA LEU A 100 -10.97 -19.52 -2.35
C LEU A 100 -11.66 -19.63 -0.98
N ASN A 101 -11.08 -20.39 -0.05
CA ASN A 101 -11.61 -20.49 1.30
C ASN A 101 -11.53 -19.16 2.05
N GLU A 102 -10.42 -18.44 1.91
CA GLU A 102 -10.26 -17.10 2.48
C GLU A 102 -11.27 -16.10 1.88
N ALA A 103 -11.53 -16.17 0.57
CA ALA A 103 -12.52 -15.32 -0.09
C ALA A 103 -13.95 -15.55 0.45
N ALA A 104 -14.30 -16.78 0.79
CA ALA A 104 -15.60 -17.09 1.41
C ALA A 104 -15.75 -16.45 2.80
N GLU A 105 -14.67 -16.27 3.54
CA GLU A 105 -14.68 -15.52 4.80
C GLU A 105 -14.82 -14.01 4.54
N PHE A 106 -14.08 -13.46 3.59
CA PHE A 106 -14.15 -12.05 3.23
C PHE A 106 -15.53 -11.65 2.66
N ALA A 107 -16.23 -12.55 1.96
CA ALA A 107 -17.58 -12.31 1.47
C ALA A 107 -18.59 -11.98 2.58
N LYS A 108 -18.30 -12.33 3.83
CA LYS A 108 -19.13 -11.94 4.97
C LYS A 108 -19.08 -10.45 5.30
N ASP A 109 -18.00 -9.79 4.88
CA ASP A 109 -17.78 -8.36 5.10
C ASP A 109 -18.45 -7.49 4.01
N GLY A 110 -18.84 -8.09 2.88
CA GLY A 110 -19.55 -7.44 1.76
C GLY A 110 -19.09 -7.90 0.40
N ASP A 111 -19.76 -7.42 -0.65
CA ASP A 111 -19.48 -7.77 -2.04
C ASP A 111 -18.30 -6.95 -2.60
N VAL A 112 -18.14 -5.72 -2.14
CA VAL A 112 -17.04 -4.81 -2.52
C VAL A 112 -16.34 -4.36 -1.26
N LEU A 113 -15.09 -4.77 -1.12
CA LEU A 113 -14.28 -4.56 0.06
C LEU A 113 -13.15 -3.57 -0.24
N PRO A 114 -13.20 -2.42 0.34
CA PRO A 114 -12.14 -1.45 0.22
C PRO A 114 -10.90 -1.92 1.01
N ALA A 115 -9.80 -2.11 0.30
CA ALA A 115 -8.62 -2.75 0.86
C ALA A 115 -7.48 -1.78 1.19
N ALA A 116 -7.35 -0.71 0.42
CA ALA A 116 -6.37 0.34 0.66
C ALA A 116 -6.83 1.68 0.08
N ALA A 117 -6.33 2.76 0.65
CA ALA A 117 -6.56 4.09 0.14
C ALA A 117 -5.30 4.95 0.25
N SER A 118 -5.11 5.86 -0.71
CA SER A 118 -3.97 6.77 -0.74
C SER A 118 -4.40 8.16 -1.19
N LEU A 119 -3.73 9.18 -0.64
CA LEU A 119 -3.87 10.55 -1.07
C LEU A 119 -2.60 11.01 -1.77
N PHE A 120 -2.76 11.47 -2.98
CA PHE A 120 -1.71 12.07 -3.81
C PHE A 120 -1.94 13.57 -3.96
N VAL A 121 -0.84 14.31 -4.05
CA VAL A 121 -0.87 15.74 -4.36
C VAL A 121 -0.07 15.99 -5.61
N GLU A 122 -0.72 16.58 -6.60
CA GLU A 122 -0.09 16.98 -7.84
C GLU A 122 0.57 18.35 -7.70
N HIS A 123 1.87 18.39 -8.01
CA HIS A 123 2.68 19.59 -8.14
C HIS A 123 3.13 19.73 -9.61
N PRO A 124 3.50 20.89 -10.13
CA PRO A 124 3.86 21.07 -11.55
C PRO A 124 4.95 20.13 -12.11
N ARG A 125 5.77 19.55 -11.29
CA ARG A 125 6.87 18.65 -11.72
C ARG A 125 6.81 17.25 -11.15
N GLU A 126 6.00 17.03 -10.13
CA GLU A 126 5.94 15.76 -9.42
C GLU A 126 4.55 15.46 -8.87
N VAL A 127 4.27 14.21 -8.64
CA VAL A 127 3.18 13.77 -7.78
C VAL A 127 3.74 13.28 -6.45
N ILE A 128 3.12 13.68 -5.36
CA ILE A 128 3.57 13.36 -4.00
C ILE A 128 2.58 12.34 -3.40
N TYR A 129 3.07 11.16 -3.06
CA TYR A 129 2.37 10.15 -2.27
C TYR A 129 2.38 10.58 -0.80
N LEU A 130 1.34 11.30 -0.37
CA LEU A 130 1.36 12.01 0.90
C LEU A 130 0.85 11.17 2.07
N PHE A 131 -0.26 10.47 1.86
CA PHE A 131 -0.91 9.66 2.89
C PHE A 131 -1.41 8.34 2.34
N SER A 132 -1.39 7.30 3.18
CA SER A 132 -1.97 6.00 2.85
C SER A 132 -2.46 5.27 4.09
N GLY A 133 -3.37 4.33 3.86
CA GLY A 133 -3.83 3.34 4.81
C GLY A 133 -4.21 2.06 4.08
N SER A 134 -4.19 0.94 4.79
CA SER A 134 -4.62 -0.35 4.28
C SER A 134 -5.25 -1.17 5.39
N VAL A 135 -6.25 -1.94 5.04
CA VAL A 135 -6.89 -2.87 5.96
C VAL A 135 -6.00 -4.09 6.13
N GLU A 136 -5.64 -4.41 7.37
CA GLU A 136 -4.65 -5.45 7.70
C GLU A 136 -5.03 -6.81 7.12
N GLN A 137 -6.30 -7.21 7.28
CA GLN A 137 -6.81 -8.50 6.81
C GLN A 137 -6.75 -8.66 5.28
N TYR A 138 -6.72 -7.55 4.53
CA TYR A 138 -6.67 -7.57 3.05
C TYR A 138 -5.25 -7.38 2.49
N LYS A 139 -4.22 -7.37 3.33
CA LYS A 139 -2.82 -7.31 2.87
C LYS A 139 -2.44 -8.35 1.81
N PRO A 140 -2.95 -9.61 1.85
CA PRO A 140 -2.65 -10.60 0.82
C PRO A 140 -3.05 -10.21 -0.61
N PHE A 141 -3.91 -9.21 -0.79
CA PHE A 141 -4.30 -8.68 -2.10
C PHE A 141 -3.35 -7.61 -2.66
N TYR A 142 -2.36 -7.16 -1.89
CA TYR A 142 -1.38 -6.15 -2.31
C TYR A 142 -2.00 -4.84 -2.83
N ALA A 143 -3.17 -4.47 -2.32
CA ALA A 143 -3.94 -3.31 -2.77
C ALA A 143 -3.14 -1.99 -2.72
N SER A 144 -2.30 -1.80 -1.71
CA SER A 144 -1.42 -0.62 -1.63
C SER A 144 -0.39 -0.58 -2.77
N ALA A 145 0.13 -1.73 -3.20
CA ALA A 145 1.06 -1.79 -4.32
C ALA A 145 0.36 -1.51 -5.66
N LEU A 146 -0.88 -2.00 -5.82
CA LEU A 146 -1.70 -1.68 -6.99
C LEU A 146 -1.93 -0.17 -7.11
N ILE A 147 -2.31 0.51 -6.03
CA ILE A 147 -2.49 1.97 -6.04
C ILE A 147 -1.20 2.70 -6.46
N GLN A 148 -0.03 2.26 -5.97
CA GLN A 148 1.24 2.88 -6.36
C GLN A 148 1.52 2.71 -7.86
N HIS A 149 1.31 1.49 -8.37
CA HIS A 149 1.50 1.18 -9.78
C HIS A 149 0.59 2.05 -10.66
N ASP A 150 -0.70 2.09 -10.37
CA ASP A 150 -1.69 2.85 -11.14
C ASP A 150 -1.43 4.35 -11.05
N ALA A 151 -1.04 4.86 -9.87
CA ALA A 151 -0.68 6.26 -9.71
C ALA A 151 0.56 6.63 -10.54
N MET A 152 1.58 5.76 -10.61
CA MET A 152 2.75 6.00 -11.47
C MET A 152 2.37 6.02 -12.95
N LEU A 153 1.54 5.08 -13.41
CA LEU A 153 1.04 5.06 -14.78
C LEU A 153 0.26 6.34 -15.08
N HIS A 154 -0.71 6.66 -14.25
CA HIS A 154 -1.57 7.82 -14.45
C HIS A 154 -0.79 9.14 -14.44
N PHE A 155 -0.04 9.42 -13.38
CA PHE A 155 0.61 10.71 -13.24
C PHE A 155 1.89 10.86 -14.07
N CYS A 156 2.73 9.82 -14.11
CA CYS A 156 4.04 9.94 -14.76
C CYS A 156 4.01 9.55 -16.22
N VAL A 157 3.28 8.47 -16.59
CA VAL A 157 3.26 8.00 -17.98
C VAL A 157 2.22 8.74 -18.80
N GLU A 158 0.97 8.83 -18.33
CA GLU A 158 -0.13 9.44 -19.07
C GLU A 158 -0.12 10.97 -19.00
N HIS A 159 0.10 11.54 -17.80
CA HIS A 159 0.11 13.00 -17.59
C HIS A 159 1.51 13.63 -17.74
N GLY A 160 2.56 12.81 -17.85
CA GLY A 160 3.91 13.27 -18.15
C GLY A 160 4.63 13.97 -16.99
N LEU A 161 4.22 13.76 -15.73
CA LEU A 161 4.96 14.27 -14.59
C LEU A 161 6.31 13.57 -14.49
N SER A 162 7.37 14.35 -14.35
CA SER A 162 8.74 13.86 -14.43
C SER A 162 9.21 13.11 -13.19
N ARG A 163 8.47 13.20 -12.08
CA ARG A 163 8.88 12.63 -10.79
C ARG A 163 7.69 12.08 -10.02
N TYR A 164 7.90 10.89 -9.44
CA TYR A 164 7.04 10.32 -8.42
C TYR A 164 7.74 10.39 -7.07
N ASN A 165 7.15 11.13 -6.13
CA ASN A 165 7.74 11.38 -4.82
C ASN A 165 7.02 10.54 -3.76
N PHE A 166 7.68 9.52 -3.24
CA PHE A 166 7.16 8.67 -2.16
C PHE A 166 7.10 9.36 -0.80
N TYR A 167 7.41 10.66 -0.73
CA TYR A 167 7.49 11.42 0.51
C TYR A 167 8.58 10.90 1.46
N GLY A 168 8.57 11.40 2.71
CA GLY A 168 9.59 11.07 3.69
C GLY A 168 9.62 9.59 4.11
N ILE A 169 10.78 9.21 4.59
CA ILE A 169 11.00 7.99 5.37
C ILE A 169 11.77 8.39 6.62
N ASP A 170 11.42 7.75 7.71
CA ASP A 170 12.13 7.86 8.98
C ASP A 170 12.92 6.56 9.20
N GLY A 171 13.94 6.64 10.03
CA GLY A 171 14.66 5.46 10.48
C GLY A 171 16.13 5.44 10.10
N VAL A 172 16.82 4.48 10.63
CA VAL A 172 18.21 4.18 10.39
C VAL A 172 18.26 3.11 9.30
N PHE A 173 18.74 3.47 8.12
CA PHE A 173 18.64 2.62 6.90
C PHE A 173 19.43 1.31 6.99
N ASP A 174 20.43 1.24 7.81
CA ASP A 174 21.35 0.13 8.03
C ASP A 174 20.95 -0.74 9.23
N ASP A 175 19.95 -0.35 10.03
CA ASP A 175 19.41 -1.16 11.11
C ASP A 175 18.31 -2.10 10.59
N PRO A 176 18.52 -3.44 10.64
CA PRO A 176 17.51 -4.39 10.19
C PRO A 176 16.26 -4.43 11.08
N ASP A 177 16.36 -3.98 12.33
CA ASP A 177 15.27 -4.01 13.31
C ASP A 177 14.53 -2.67 13.42
N ASP A 178 14.89 -1.66 12.60
CA ASP A 178 14.21 -0.36 12.56
C ASP A 178 12.76 -0.50 12.13
N GLU A 179 11.83 0.10 12.87
CA GLU A 179 10.38 0.04 12.59
C GLU A 179 10.00 0.64 11.22
N GLY A 180 10.79 1.59 10.72
CA GLY A 180 10.61 2.22 9.40
C GLY A 180 11.06 1.36 8.22
N ARG A 181 11.82 0.28 8.48
CA ARG A 181 12.42 -0.56 7.43
C ARG A 181 11.41 -1.11 6.43
N GLY A 182 10.27 -1.61 6.91
CA GLY A 182 9.23 -2.13 6.03
C GLY A 182 8.65 -1.08 5.07
N VAL A 183 8.65 0.20 5.47
CA VAL A 183 8.24 1.32 4.61
C VAL A 183 9.31 1.62 3.57
N LEU A 184 10.58 1.58 3.94
CA LEU A 184 11.71 1.75 3.03
C LEU A 184 11.72 0.64 1.98
N GLU A 185 11.65 -0.63 2.40
CA GLU A 185 11.63 -1.80 1.51
C GLU A 185 10.44 -1.77 0.55
N PHE A 186 9.25 -1.37 1.02
CA PHE A 186 8.08 -1.18 0.17
C PHE A 186 8.36 -0.15 -0.95
N LYS A 187 8.94 1.01 -0.62
CA LYS A 187 9.28 2.06 -1.60
C LYS A 187 10.40 1.62 -2.55
N GLN A 188 11.40 0.91 -2.05
CA GLN A 188 12.49 0.34 -2.86
C GLN A 188 12.00 -0.74 -3.82
N GLY A 189 10.93 -1.47 -3.48
CA GLY A 189 10.27 -2.44 -4.36
C GLY A 189 9.81 -1.85 -5.71
N PHE A 190 9.59 -0.52 -5.76
CA PHE A 190 9.30 0.24 -6.99
C PHE A 190 10.54 0.87 -7.61
N ASN A 191 11.73 0.40 -7.29
CA ASN A 191 13.02 0.96 -7.72
C ASN A 191 13.23 2.41 -7.27
N GLY A 192 12.61 2.80 -6.14
CA GLY A 192 12.80 4.10 -5.53
C GLY A 192 14.19 4.25 -4.91
N TYR A 193 14.70 5.46 -4.90
CA TYR A 193 15.95 5.82 -4.23
C TYR A 193 15.71 6.89 -3.17
N VAL A 194 16.58 6.91 -2.16
CA VAL A 194 16.53 7.91 -1.10
C VAL A 194 17.29 9.15 -1.55
N GLU A 195 16.67 10.32 -1.38
CA GLU A 195 17.28 11.61 -1.59
C GLU A 195 17.38 12.34 -0.24
N GLU A 196 18.60 12.58 0.21
CA GLU A 196 18.82 13.32 1.44
C GLU A 196 18.70 14.82 1.17
N LEU A 197 17.78 15.47 1.88
CA LEU A 197 17.60 16.91 1.80
C LEU A 197 18.54 17.63 2.77
N PRO A 198 18.89 18.90 2.51
CA PRO A 198 19.88 19.65 3.32
C PRO A 198 19.40 19.96 4.75
N GLY A 199 18.22 19.47 5.14
CA GLY A 199 17.65 19.65 6.47
C GLY A 199 16.78 20.90 6.61
N GLU A 200 16.40 21.20 7.85
CA GLU A 200 15.57 22.36 8.19
C GLU A 200 16.44 23.57 8.57
N PHE A 201 16.14 24.70 7.97
CA PHE A 201 16.80 25.97 8.27
C PHE A 201 15.83 26.92 8.99
N VAL A 202 16.20 27.39 10.17
CA VAL A 202 15.38 28.34 10.96
C VAL A 202 16.06 29.70 10.97
N LEU A 203 15.35 30.72 10.46
CA LEU A 203 15.74 32.13 10.59
C LEU A 203 14.87 32.79 11.65
N PRO A 204 15.38 33.05 12.89
CA PRO A 204 14.60 33.70 13.92
C PRO A 204 14.42 35.17 13.63
N VAL A 205 13.28 35.61 13.13
CA VAL A 205 12.95 37.01 12.85
C VAL A 205 12.92 37.87 14.15
N LYS A 206 12.55 37.24 15.26
CA LYS A 206 12.57 37.85 16.62
C LYS A 206 13.38 36.90 17.53
N PRO A 207 14.71 37.04 17.60
CA PRO A 207 15.56 36.03 18.26
C PRO A 207 15.28 35.87 19.75
N VAL A 208 14.97 36.93 20.45
CA VAL A 208 14.63 36.88 21.90
C VAL A 208 13.34 36.11 22.12
N ALA A 209 12.27 36.42 21.37
CA ALA A 209 10.98 35.76 21.51
C ALA A 209 11.10 34.28 21.10
N TYR A 210 11.91 33.97 20.09
CA TYR A 210 12.20 32.58 19.67
C TYR A 210 12.91 31.80 20.78
N ALA A 211 13.95 32.39 21.41
CA ALA A 211 14.69 31.76 22.50
C ALA A 211 13.78 31.49 23.72
N MET A 212 12.91 32.46 24.05
CA MET A 212 11.93 32.28 25.13
C MET A 212 10.94 31.14 24.84
N LYS A 213 10.45 31.05 23.59
CA LYS A 213 9.56 29.97 23.18
C LYS A 213 10.25 28.58 23.26
N GLN A 214 11.49 28.48 22.78
CA GLN A 214 12.28 27.26 22.87
C GLN A 214 12.55 26.84 24.32
N PHE A 215 12.83 27.78 25.19
CA PHE A 215 13.03 27.51 26.61
C PHE A 215 11.73 27.03 27.28
N ALA A 216 10.61 27.69 27.02
CA ALA A 216 9.30 27.25 27.52
C ALA A 216 8.92 25.86 27.05
N HIS A 217 9.14 25.55 25.76
CA HIS A 217 8.88 24.23 25.20
C HIS A 217 9.73 23.15 25.89
N LYS A 218 11.01 23.43 26.12
CA LYS A 218 11.92 22.50 26.82
C LYS A 218 11.55 22.26 28.29
N LEU A 219 10.88 23.20 28.93
CA LEU A 219 10.37 23.04 30.30
C LEU A 219 9.07 22.24 30.36
N LEU A 220 8.21 22.35 29.33
CA LEU A 220 6.92 21.65 29.25
C LEU A 220 7.04 20.24 28.68
N SER A 221 8.14 19.89 28.02
CA SER A 221 8.41 18.56 27.45
C SER A 221 9.21 17.64 28.38
N ARG A 222 9.40 18.02 29.64
CA ARG A 222 9.91 17.19 30.74
C ARG A 222 8.78 16.78 31.66
#